data_0720773f8af812e70a73e66f87959f0e
#
_entry.id   0720773f8af812e70a73e66f87959f0e
#
_cell.length_a   1.000
_cell.length_b   1.000
_cell.length_c   1.000
_cell.angle_alpha   90.00
_cell.angle_beta   90.00
_cell.angle_gamma   90.00
#
_symmetry.space_group_name_H-M   'P 1'
#
loop_
_entity.id
_entity.type
_entity.pdbx_description
1 polymer ?
#
loop_
_entity_poly.entity_id
_entity_poly.type
_entity_poly.pdbx_seq_one_letter_code
_entity_poly.pdbx_strand_id
1 'polypeptide(L)'
;MNHLFPYIERTLLHPGVTISEQYEVLDEVTQLSLAGMTVAPFWVRKFRRELGDKHPAVLATVIGYPYGYQRTEAKQLELELALKDGASEIEVVVNTSALFSSSSGWLKIELAKLVALAHAQEKLLTVILESTLLDSDQINRLIKLAADAGADFLKNATGTLQAAFTLETALQFRRDVPRSVGVKIVADGATEEQLEALVAAEVDRLSLSHRPD
;
A
#
# COMPACT_ATOMS: atom_id res chain seq x y z
N MET A 1 -1.01 19.17 -12.11
CA MET A 1 -1.93 18.16 -11.48
C MET A 1 -2.40 17.05 -12.43
N ASN A 2 -3.07 17.32 -13.59
CA ASN A 2 -3.68 16.24 -14.41
C ASN A 2 -2.72 15.13 -14.83
N HIS A 3 -1.45 15.43 -15.06
CA HIS A 3 -0.41 14.46 -15.44
C HIS A 3 0.01 13.55 -14.26
N LEU A 4 -0.32 13.90 -13.02
CA LEU A 4 -0.07 13.09 -11.82
C LEU A 4 -1.21 12.09 -11.54
N PHE A 5 -2.41 12.29 -12.09
CA PHE A 5 -3.57 11.44 -11.79
C PHE A 5 -3.32 9.93 -11.99
N PRO A 6 -2.59 9.48 -13.01
CA PRO A 6 -2.29 8.05 -13.20
C PRO A 6 -1.40 7.45 -12.10
N TYR A 7 -0.78 8.28 -11.26
CA TYR A 7 0.06 7.85 -10.14
C TYR A 7 -0.65 7.92 -8.80
N ILE A 8 -1.79 8.65 -8.71
CA ILE A 8 -2.51 8.88 -7.44
C ILE A 8 -3.40 7.71 -7.11
N GLU A 9 -3.20 7.15 -5.91
CA GLU A 9 -4.06 6.15 -5.27
C GLU A 9 -4.68 6.77 -4.01
N ARG A 10 -6.02 6.90 -3.99
CA ARG A 10 -6.73 7.46 -2.84
C ARG A 10 -6.88 6.43 -1.74
N THR A 11 -6.47 6.78 -0.52
CA THR A 11 -6.46 5.87 0.63
C THR A 11 -7.52 6.26 1.67
N LEU A 12 -8.48 5.37 1.93
CA LEU A 12 -9.64 5.59 2.79
C LEU A 12 -9.63 4.60 3.95
N LEU A 13 -8.69 4.77 4.88
CA LEU A 13 -8.44 3.82 5.98
C LEU A 13 -8.60 4.42 7.38
N HIS A 14 -8.89 5.72 7.51
CA HIS A 14 -9.11 6.30 8.83
C HIS A 14 -10.45 5.81 9.43
N PRO A 15 -10.55 5.64 10.76
CA PRO A 15 -11.71 5.00 11.40
C PRO A 15 -13.03 5.76 11.22
N GLY A 16 -12.97 7.05 10.93
CA GLY A 16 -14.15 7.91 10.75
C GLY A 16 -14.64 8.03 9.30
N VAL A 17 -14.04 7.28 8.35
CA VAL A 17 -14.45 7.33 6.94
C VAL A 17 -15.93 6.97 6.78
N THR A 18 -16.68 7.86 6.18
CA THR A 18 -18.11 7.67 5.88
C THR A 18 -18.31 7.02 4.51
N ILE A 19 -19.46 6.42 4.30
CA ILE A 19 -19.83 5.88 2.99
C ILE A 19 -19.94 6.97 1.91
N SER A 20 -20.33 8.19 2.29
CA SER A 20 -20.40 9.34 1.38
C SER A 20 -19.02 9.71 0.85
N GLU A 21 -18.03 9.86 1.73
CA GLU A 21 -16.64 10.13 1.34
C GLU A 21 -16.06 9.03 0.43
N GLN A 22 -16.43 7.77 0.69
CA GLN A 22 -15.98 6.67 -0.18
C GLN A 22 -16.58 6.75 -1.59
N TYR A 23 -17.85 7.19 -1.73
CA TYR A 23 -18.46 7.43 -3.04
C TYR A 23 -17.87 8.66 -3.74
N GLU A 24 -17.57 9.73 -3.01
CA GLU A 24 -16.89 10.91 -3.56
C GLU A 24 -15.52 10.52 -4.16
N VAL A 25 -14.77 9.69 -3.43
CA VAL A 25 -13.48 9.18 -3.95
C VAL A 25 -13.66 8.22 -5.12
N LEU A 26 -14.69 7.38 -5.11
CA LEU A 26 -15.01 6.53 -6.27
C LEU A 26 -15.28 7.38 -7.52
N ASP A 27 -16.03 8.47 -7.38
CA ASP A 27 -16.30 9.41 -8.46
C ASP A 27 -15.00 10.10 -8.93
N GLU A 28 -14.12 10.52 -8.02
CA GLU A 28 -12.80 11.06 -8.37
C GLU A 28 -11.98 10.04 -9.18
N VAL A 29 -11.89 8.80 -8.69
CA VAL A 29 -11.14 7.73 -9.35
C VAL A 29 -11.62 7.50 -10.77
N THR A 30 -12.93 7.50 -10.98
CA THR A 30 -13.52 7.23 -12.30
C THR A 30 -13.44 8.43 -13.24
N GLN A 31 -13.75 9.64 -12.76
CA GLN A 31 -13.81 10.85 -13.58
C GLN A 31 -12.42 11.39 -13.94
N LEU A 32 -11.47 11.30 -13.01
CA LEU A 32 -10.12 11.82 -13.19
C LEU A 32 -9.12 10.76 -13.69
N SER A 33 -9.56 9.50 -13.81
CA SER A 33 -8.69 8.37 -14.18
C SER A 33 -7.50 8.23 -13.23
N LEU A 34 -7.77 8.27 -11.91
CA LEU A 34 -6.74 8.02 -10.91
C LEU A 34 -6.22 6.56 -10.99
N ALA A 35 -5.04 6.29 -10.45
CA ALA A 35 -4.47 4.95 -10.39
C ALA A 35 -5.41 3.95 -9.68
N GLY A 36 -6.07 4.39 -8.62
CA GLY A 36 -7.01 3.56 -7.89
C GLY A 36 -7.41 4.12 -6.52
N MET A 37 -7.98 3.23 -5.73
CA MET A 37 -8.34 3.51 -4.34
C MET A 37 -8.03 2.32 -3.44
N THR A 38 -7.61 2.62 -2.20
CA THR A 38 -7.43 1.64 -1.13
C THR A 38 -8.53 1.81 -0.09
N VAL A 39 -9.26 0.73 0.18
CA VAL A 39 -10.38 0.70 1.13
C VAL A 39 -10.15 -0.37 2.20
N ALA A 40 -10.83 -0.24 3.36
CA ALA A 40 -10.82 -1.29 4.36
C ALA A 40 -11.46 -2.60 3.81
N PRO A 41 -11.02 -3.79 4.27
CA PRO A 41 -11.46 -5.09 3.73
C PRO A 41 -12.99 -5.25 3.67
N PHE A 42 -13.70 -4.72 4.66
CA PHE A 42 -15.16 -4.73 4.72
C PHE A 42 -15.84 -4.13 3.47
N TRP A 43 -15.20 -3.16 2.81
CA TRP A 43 -15.77 -2.41 1.69
C TRP A 43 -15.42 -2.95 0.31
N VAL A 44 -14.45 -3.86 0.20
CA VAL A 44 -13.94 -4.37 -1.09
C VAL A 44 -15.06 -4.87 -1.99
N ARG A 45 -15.90 -5.79 -1.50
CA ARG A 45 -16.99 -6.38 -2.28
C ARG A 45 -17.99 -5.34 -2.80
N LYS A 46 -18.27 -4.32 -1.99
CA LYS A 46 -19.15 -3.23 -2.39
C LYS A 46 -18.53 -2.42 -3.52
N PHE A 47 -17.31 -1.93 -3.33
CA PHE A 47 -16.66 -1.06 -4.32
C PHE A 47 -16.23 -1.81 -5.58
N ARG A 48 -15.92 -3.11 -5.50
CA ARG A 48 -15.75 -3.91 -6.72
C ARG A 48 -17.01 -3.93 -7.57
N ARG A 49 -18.15 -4.08 -6.94
CA ARG A 49 -19.44 -4.09 -7.65
C ARG A 49 -19.78 -2.73 -8.27
N GLU A 50 -19.45 -1.62 -7.59
CA GLU A 50 -19.66 -0.26 -8.10
C GLU A 50 -18.69 0.09 -9.26
N LEU A 51 -17.41 -0.26 -9.14
CA LEU A 51 -16.42 -0.07 -10.21
C LEU A 51 -16.67 -0.97 -11.42
N GLY A 52 -17.22 -2.18 -11.18
CA GLY A 52 -17.29 -3.24 -12.19
C GLY A 52 -15.96 -3.99 -12.37
N ASP A 53 -16.06 -5.25 -12.82
CA ASP A 53 -14.93 -6.17 -12.87
C ASP A 53 -13.82 -5.77 -13.87
N LYS A 54 -14.16 -4.97 -14.88
CA LYS A 54 -13.25 -4.57 -15.96
C LYS A 54 -12.71 -3.15 -15.82
N HIS A 55 -13.05 -2.44 -14.75
CA HIS A 55 -12.56 -1.07 -14.57
C HIS A 55 -11.03 -1.08 -14.40
N PRO A 56 -10.28 -0.18 -15.08
CA PRO A 56 -8.81 -0.20 -15.06
C PRO A 56 -8.22 0.26 -13.73
N ALA A 57 -8.95 1.06 -12.94
CA ALA A 57 -8.45 1.53 -11.66
C ALA A 57 -8.25 0.38 -10.67
N VAL A 58 -7.18 0.45 -9.92
CA VAL A 58 -6.87 -0.50 -8.84
C VAL A 58 -7.86 -0.35 -7.70
N LEU A 59 -8.46 -1.45 -7.27
CA LEU A 59 -9.14 -1.54 -5.98
C LEU A 59 -8.25 -2.32 -5.03
N ALA A 60 -7.48 -1.60 -4.22
CA ALA A 60 -6.59 -2.18 -3.22
C ALA A 60 -7.28 -2.31 -1.87
N THR A 61 -6.78 -3.22 -1.05
CA THR A 61 -7.15 -3.33 0.37
C THR A 61 -5.98 -3.76 1.22
N VAL A 62 -6.12 -3.56 2.54
CA VAL A 62 -5.07 -3.79 3.53
C VAL A 62 -5.30 -5.07 4.32
N ILE A 63 -4.22 -5.76 4.65
CA ILE A 63 -4.20 -6.99 5.45
C ILE A 63 -3.31 -6.76 6.68
N GLY A 64 -3.83 -7.14 7.86
CA GLY A 64 -3.09 -6.94 9.11
C GLY A 64 -3.00 -5.48 9.55
N TYR A 65 -3.83 -4.61 9.02
CA TYR A 65 -3.81 -3.18 9.31
C TYR A 65 -4.31 -2.86 10.73
N PRO A 66 -3.75 -1.82 11.42
CA PRO A 66 -2.63 -1.00 10.94
C PRO A 66 -1.24 -1.46 11.38
N TYR A 67 -1.09 -2.41 12.30
CA TYR A 67 0.17 -2.72 12.98
C TYR A 67 0.80 -4.07 12.59
N GLY A 68 0.13 -4.85 11.78
CA GLY A 68 0.64 -6.15 11.34
C GLY A 68 0.72 -7.23 12.44
N TYR A 69 0.07 -7.05 13.59
CA TYR A 69 0.21 -7.92 14.78
C TYR A 69 -0.51 -9.26 14.68
N GLN A 70 -1.36 -9.42 13.69
CA GLN A 70 -2.11 -10.65 13.49
C GLN A 70 -1.15 -11.81 13.17
N ARG A 71 -1.55 -13.01 13.57
CA ARG A 71 -0.83 -14.23 13.18
C ARG A 71 -0.91 -14.43 11.67
N THR A 72 0.10 -15.08 11.11
CA THR A 72 0.18 -15.37 9.67
C THR A 72 -1.10 -16.02 9.14
N GLU A 73 -1.69 -16.98 9.87
CA GLU A 73 -2.93 -17.66 9.45
C GLU A 73 -4.13 -16.72 9.40
N ALA A 74 -4.20 -15.73 10.29
CA ALA A 74 -5.25 -14.71 10.27
C ALA A 74 -5.08 -13.78 9.07
N LYS A 75 -3.85 -13.33 8.77
CA LYS A 75 -3.55 -12.54 7.57
C LYS A 75 -3.83 -13.33 6.27
N GLN A 76 -3.54 -14.64 6.25
CA GLN A 76 -3.87 -15.50 5.11
C GLN A 76 -5.38 -15.52 4.86
N LEU A 77 -6.18 -15.75 5.90
CA LEU A 77 -7.64 -15.75 5.78
C LEU A 77 -8.19 -14.40 5.34
N GLU A 78 -7.67 -13.31 5.90
CA GLU A 78 -8.05 -11.94 5.52
C GLU A 78 -7.74 -11.67 4.04
N LEU A 79 -6.56 -12.08 3.56
CA LEU A 79 -6.16 -12.00 2.16
C LEU A 79 -7.07 -12.82 1.24
N GLU A 80 -7.35 -14.07 1.58
CA GLU A 80 -8.25 -14.95 0.81
C GLU A 80 -9.65 -14.35 0.68
N LEU A 81 -10.19 -13.80 1.77
CA LEU A 81 -11.49 -13.11 1.76
C LEU A 81 -11.47 -11.85 0.90
N ALA A 82 -10.42 -11.04 1.00
CA ALA A 82 -10.25 -9.84 0.18
C ALA A 82 -10.18 -10.16 -1.32
N LEU A 83 -9.44 -11.20 -1.70
CA LEU A 83 -9.37 -11.67 -3.09
C LEU A 83 -10.73 -12.18 -3.58
N LYS A 84 -11.44 -12.97 -2.77
CA LYS A 84 -12.79 -13.45 -3.07
C LYS A 84 -13.79 -12.31 -3.25
N ASP A 85 -13.63 -11.22 -2.51
CA ASP A 85 -14.47 -10.02 -2.60
C ASP A 85 -14.10 -9.11 -3.77
N GLY A 86 -13.00 -9.42 -4.48
CA GLY A 86 -12.63 -8.78 -5.74
C GLY A 86 -11.57 -7.69 -5.62
N ALA A 87 -10.74 -7.71 -4.56
CA ALA A 87 -9.56 -6.86 -4.52
C ALA A 87 -8.65 -7.17 -5.72
N SER A 88 -8.15 -6.15 -6.39
CA SER A 88 -7.20 -6.29 -7.50
C SER A 88 -5.75 -6.20 -7.04
N GLU A 89 -5.52 -5.66 -5.85
CA GLU A 89 -4.20 -5.57 -5.21
C GLU A 89 -4.35 -5.70 -3.69
N ILE A 90 -3.35 -6.31 -3.07
CA ILE A 90 -3.30 -6.55 -1.62
C ILE A 90 -2.14 -5.79 -1.00
N GLU A 91 -2.38 -5.04 0.07
CA GLU A 91 -1.36 -4.35 0.85
C GLU A 91 -1.21 -4.98 2.24
N VAL A 92 -0.10 -5.65 2.51
CA VAL A 92 0.13 -6.35 3.78
C VAL A 92 1.01 -5.52 4.70
N VAL A 93 0.55 -5.28 5.93
CA VAL A 93 1.37 -4.63 6.95
C VAL A 93 2.31 -5.64 7.60
N VAL A 94 3.61 -5.33 7.59
CA VAL A 94 4.64 -6.12 8.27
C VAL A 94 4.50 -6.00 9.79
N ASN A 95 4.69 -7.10 10.50
CA ASN A 95 4.83 -7.07 11.96
C ASN A 95 6.23 -6.56 12.34
N THR A 96 6.35 -5.26 12.60
CA THR A 96 7.62 -4.62 12.99
C THR A 96 8.14 -5.15 14.33
N SER A 97 7.27 -5.60 15.25
CA SER A 97 7.70 -6.17 16.54
C SER A 97 8.53 -7.45 16.37
N ALA A 98 8.28 -8.22 15.32
CA ALA A 98 9.07 -9.40 14.99
C ALA A 98 10.48 -9.03 14.47
N LEU A 99 10.63 -7.87 13.84
CA LEU A 99 11.93 -7.35 13.42
C LEU A 99 12.79 -6.91 14.62
N PHE A 100 12.17 -6.20 15.58
CA PHE A 100 12.84 -5.80 16.82
C PHE A 100 13.26 -6.99 17.71
N SER A 101 12.62 -8.14 17.53
CA SER A 101 12.88 -9.37 18.31
C SER A 101 13.77 -10.26 17.47
N SER A 102 14.85 -10.24 17.07
CA SER A 102 15.79 -11.17 16.35
C SER A 102 15.11 -12.30 15.50
N SER A 103 13.80 -12.30 15.36
CA SER A 103 12.95 -13.35 14.78
C SER A 103 12.61 -13.13 13.29
N SER A 104 13.51 -12.52 12.52
CA SER A 104 13.28 -12.20 11.10
C SER A 104 12.99 -13.41 10.20
N GLY A 105 13.33 -14.61 10.63
CA GLY A 105 12.98 -15.84 9.90
C GLY A 105 11.48 -16.03 9.76
N TRP A 106 10.69 -15.64 10.76
CA TRP A 106 9.23 -15.72 10.69
C TRP A 106 8.64 -14.73 9.69
N LEU A 107 9.19 -13.50 9.62
CA LEU A 107 8.78 -12.52 8.62
C LEU A 107 8.99 -13.02 7.20
N LYS A 108 10.13 -13.67 6.95
CA LYS A 108 10.41 -14.27 5.64
C LYS A 108 9.37 -15.33 5.27
N ILE A 109 9.02 -16.22 6.21
CA ILE A 109 8.02 -17.26 5.99
C ILE A 109 6.62 -16.65 5.77
N GLU A 110 6.23 -15.66 6.57
CA GLU A 110 4.96 -14.95 6.43
C GLU A 110 4.86 -14.31 5.04
N LEU A 111 5.82 -13.45 4.68
CA LEU A 111 5.80 -12.74 3.41
C LEU A 111 5.77 -13.70 2.21
N ALA A 112 6.61 -14.74 2.22
CA ALA A 112 6.63 -15.73 1.14
C ALA A 112 5.27 -16.45 0.97
N LYS A 113 4.58 -16.77 2.06
CA LYS A 113 3.25 -17.38 2.02
C LYS A 113 2.20 -16.44 1.45
N LEU A 114 2.19 -15.18 1.92
CA LEU A 114 1.19 -14.19 1.48
C LEU A 114 1.38 -13.80 0.01
N VAL A 115 2.64 -13.61 -0.42
CA VAL A 115 2.97 -13.37 -1.83
C VAL A 115 2.50 -14.54 -2.71
N ALA A 116 2.83 -15.78 -2.32
CA ALA A 116 2.43 -16.96 -3.08
C ALA A 116 0.90 -17.08 -3.21
N LEU A 117 0.14 -16.73 -2.17
CA LEU A 117 -1.33 -16.73 -2.21
C LEU A 117 -1.89 -15.67 -3.17
N ALA A 118 -1.34 -14.44 -3.15
CA ALA A 118 -1.76 -13.38 -4.06
C ALA A 118 -1.44 -13.75 -5.52
N HIS A 119 -0.22 -14.20 -5.78
CA HIS A 119 0.24 -14.57 -7.11
C HIS A 119 -0.51 -15.79 -7.69
N ALA A 120 -0.93 -16.74 -6.84
CA ALA A 120 -1.78 -17.86 -7.28
C ALA A 120 -3.15 -17.42 -7.85
N GLN A 121 -3.56 -16.19 -7.53
CA GLN A 121 -4.78 -15.55 -8.06
C GLN A 121 -4.46 -14.42 -9.06
N GLU A 122 -3.22 -14.37 -9.56
CA GLU A 122 -2.74 -13.34 -10.50
C GLU A 122 -2.94 -11.90 -9.96
N LYS A 123 -2.75 -11.72 -8.64
CA LYS A 123 -2.87 -10.41 -7.98
C LYS A 123 -1.52 -9.94 -7.44
N LEU A 124 -1.33 -8.61 -7.49
CA LEU A 124 -0.13 -7.96 -6.98
C LEU A 124 -0.20 -7.82 -5.46
N LEU A 125 0.96 -7.93 -4.82
CA LEU A 125 1.09 -7.76 -3.40
C LEU A 125 2.10 -6.65 -3.06
N THR A 126 1.62 -5.67 -2.31
CA THR A 126 2.41 -4.61 -1.68
C THR A 126 2.75 -4.99 -0.24
N VAL A 127 3.99 -4.78 0.17
CA VAL A 127 4.39 -4.89 1.58
C VAL A 127 4.54 -3.48 2.17
N ILE A 128 3.80 -3.19 3.25
CA ILE A 128 3.89 -1.92 3.99
C ILE A 128 4.89 -2.06 5.12
N LEU A 129 5.94 -1.22 5.13
CA LEU A 129 7.07 -1.35 6.05
C LEU A 129 6.97 -0.55 7.35
N GLU A 130 6.18 0.51 7.41
CA GLU A 130 6.14 1.50 8.49
C GLU A 130 7.52 2.08 8.82
N SER A 131 8.16 2.65 7.81
CA SER A 131 9.55 3.11 7.86
C SER A 131 9.84 4.17 8.94
N THR A 132 8.81 4.87 9.41
CA THR A 132 8.94 5.90 10.45
C THR A 132 9.34 5.35 11.82
N LEU A 133 9.16 4.04 12.05
CA LEU A 133 9.54 3.36 13.29
C LEU A 133 10.93 2.71 13.24
N LEU A 134 11.59 2.74 12.09
CA LEU A 134 12.74 1.90 11.79
C LEU A 134 13.99 2.74 11.53
N ASP A 135 15.14 2.24 11.96
CA ASP A 135 16.43 2.77 11.50
C ASP A 135 16.78 2.27 10.09
N SER A 136 17.82 2.83 9.50
CA SER A 136 18.23 2.53 8.12
C SER A 136 18.59 1.05 7.91
N ASP A 137 19.22 0.41 8.89
CA ASP A 137 19.60 -1.02 8.79
C ASP A 137 18.35 -1.91 8.84
N GLN A 138 17.38 -1.56 9.68
CA GLN A 138 16.09 -2.25 9.79
C GLN A 138 15.27 -2.08 8.50
N ILE A 139 15.21 -0.87 7.95
CA ILE A 139 14.54 -0.59 6.66
C ILE A 139 15.17 -1.44 5.56
N ASN A 140 16.50 -1.39 5.39
CA ASN A 140 17.22 -2.15 4.38
C ASN A 140 17.00 -3.66 4.52
N ARG A 141 16.98 -4.17 5.75
CA ARG A 141 16.70 -5.58 6.02
C ARG A 141 15.28 -5.97 5.62
N LEU A 142 14.27 -5.15 5.92
CA LEU A 142 12.88 -5.42 5.51
C LEU A 142 12.69 -5.31 4.00
N ILE A 143 13.27 -4.30 3.36
CA ILE A 143 13.26 -4.16 1.91
C ILE A 143 13.80 -5.45 1.26
N LYS A 144 14.95 -5.93 1.75
CA LYS A 144 15.54 -7.17 1.24
C LYS A 144 14.63 -8.38 1.48
N LEU A 145 14.06 -8.53 2.68
CA LEU A 145 13.16 -9.65 3.00
C LEU A 145 11.92 -9.66 2.12
N ALA A 146 11.31 -8.50 1.89
CA ALA A 146 10.12 -8.36 1.06
C ALA A 146 10.42 -8.60 -0.43
N ALA A 147 11.51 -8.04 -0.94
CA ALA A 147 11.97 -8.28 -2.32
C ALA A 147 12.32 -9.76 -2.56
N ASP A 148 13.05 -10.39 -1.64
CA ASP A 148 13.39 -11.82 -1.70
C ASP A 148 12.15 -12.73 -1.61
N ALA A 149 11.06 -12.26 -0.97
CA ALA A 149 9.78 -12.97 -0.92
C ALA A 149 8.96 -12.82 -2.20
N GLY A 150 9.33 -11.91 -3.10
CA GLY A 150 8.67 -11.65 -4.37
C GLY A 150 7.55 -10.60 -4.28
N ALA A 151 7.62 -9.66 -3.33
CA ALA A 151 6.70 -8.54 -3.29
C ALA A 151 6.78 -7.70 -4.58
N ASP A 152 5.63 -7.31 -5.12
CA ASP A 152 5.56 -6.51 -6.34
C ASP A 152 5.83 -5.03 -6.05
N PHE A 153 5.37 -4.55 -4.88
CA PHE A 153 5.57 -3.19 -4.41
C PHE A 153 6.00 -3.15 -2.95
N LEU A 154 6.71 -2.09 -2.60
CA LEU A 154 6.95 -1.70 -1.22
C LEU A 154 6.31 -0.34 -0.95
N LYS A 155 5.61 -0.23 0.18
CA LYS A 155 4.99 1.02 0.65
C LYS A 155 5.68 1.47 1.94
N ASN A 156 6.04 2.74 2.00
CA ASN A 156 6.83 3.27 3.10
C ASN A 156 6.12 3.28 4.46
N ALA A 157 4.80 3.47 4.48
CA ALA A 157 4.03 3.62 5.73
C ALA A 157 2.56 3.22 5.57
N THR A 158 1.88 3.00 6.71
CA THR A 158 0.42 2.78 6.78
C THR A 158 -0.38 4.07 6.65
N GLY A 159 0.23 5.22 6.95
CA GLY A 159 -0.45 6.51 7.10
C GLY A 159 -1.18 6.69 8.44
N THR A 160 -1.11 5.71 9.36
CA THR A 160 -1.74 5.82 10.70
C THR A 160 -0.88 6.54 11.72
N LEU A 161 0.42 6.48 11.59
CA LEU A 161 1.32 7.23 12.45
C LEU A 161 1.42 8.65 11.93
N GLN A 162 1.29 9.62 12.86
CA GLN A 162 1.37 11.05 12.52
C GLN A 162 2.83 11.47 12.28
N ALA A 163 3.40 11.00 11.18
CA ALA A 163 4.70 11.47 10.73
C ALA A 163 4.49 12.45 9.57
N ALA A 164 5.07 13.63 9.67
CA ALA A 164 5.03 14.60 8.58
C ALA A 164 5.73 14.03 7.35
N PHE A 165 5.12 14.20 6.19
CA PHE A 165 5.77 13.90 4.92
C PHE A 165 7.03 14.76 4.73
N THR A 166 8.11 14.13 4.30
CA THR A 166 9.29 14.86 3.79
C THR A 166 9.74 14.24 2.47
N LEU A 167 10.03 15.11 1.51
CA LEU A 167 10.51 14.65 0.19
C LEU A 167 11.83 13.88 0.31
N GLU A 168 12.70 14.29 1.22
CA GLU A 168 14.01 13.66 1.43
C GLU A 168 13.88 12.20 1.83
N THR A 169 13.06 11.88 2.85
CA THR A 169 12.85 10.51 3.32
C THR A 169 12.15 9.65 2.27
N ALA A 170 11.19 10.21 1.53
CA ALA A 170 10.50 9.52 0.46
C ALA A 170 11.44 9.16 -0.71
N LEU A 171 12.30 10.11 -1.13
CA LEU A 171 13.31 9.86 -2.15
C LEU A 171 14.39 8.88 -1.67
N GLN A 172 14.76 8.92 -0.37
CA GLN A 172 15.68 7.94 0.19
C GLN A 172 15.06 6.54 0.13
N PHE A 173 13.80 6.38 0.55
CA PHE A 173 13.10 5.10 0.46
C PHE A 173 13.08 4.56 -0.98
N ARG A 174 12.81 5.41 -2.00
CA ARG A 174 12.88 5.00 -3.41
C ARG A 174 14.29 4.52 -3.80
N ARG A 175 15.35 5.20 -3.33
CA ARG A 175 16.74 4.78 -3.63
C ARG A 175 17.11 3.45 -3.00
N ASP A 176 16.61 3.16 -1.81
CA ASP A 176 16.91 1.93 -1.07
C ASP A 176 16.18 0.70 -1.65
N VAL A 177 15.02 0.90 -2.29
CA VAL A 177 14.25 -0.18 -2.92
C VAL A 177 14.86 -0.56 -4.28
N PRO A 178 15.09 -1.86 -4.56
CA PRO A 178 15.59 -2.33 -5.86
C PRO A 178 14.68 -1.89 -7.02
N ARG A 179 15.27 -1.61 -8.19
CA ARG A 179 14.53 -1.21 -9.40
C ARG A 179 13.52 -2.25 -9.90
N SER A 180 13.69 -3.51 -9.52
CA SER A 180 12.77 -4.61 -9.86
C SER A 180 11.51 -4.63 -9.02
N VAL A 181 11.41 -3.80 -7.99
CA VAL A 181 10.26 -3.70 -7.08
C VAL A 181 9.69 -2.29 -7.17
N GLY A 182 8.38 -2.19 -7.37
CA GLY A 182 7.67 -0.91 -7.42
C GLY A 182 7.62 -0.24 -6.04
N VAL A 183 7.42 1.08 -6.04
CA VAL A 183 7.36 1.87 -4.80
C VAL A 183 6.07 2.66 -4.72
N LYS A 184 5.42 2.55 -3.56
CA LYS A 184 4.31 3.41 -3.15
C LYS A 184 4.74 4.32 -2.01
N ILE A 185 4.40 5.60 -2.08
CA ILE A 185 4.71 6.58 -1.04
C ILE A 185 3.44 7.19 -0.48
N VAL A 186 3.29 7.16 0.85
CA VAL A 186 2.30 7.99 1.56
C VAL A 186 2.79 9.44 1.50
N ALA A 187 2.07 10.29 0.78
CA ALA A 187 2.51 11.63 0.43
C ALA A 187 1.49 12.70 0.87
N ASP A 188 0.75 12.44 1.96
CA ASP A 188 -0.18 13.41 2.52
C ASP A 188 0.54 14.69 2.94
N GLY A 189 0.05 15.84 2.51
CA GLY A 189 0.65 17.15 2.75
C GLY A 189 1.79 17.52 1.80
N ALA A 190 2.09 16.69 0.79
CA ALA A 190 3.05 17.05 -0.25
C ALA A 190 2.49 18.11 -1.20
N THR A 191 3.35 19.03 -1.64
CA THR A 191 3.01 19.98 -2.71
C THR A 191 3.04 19.31 -4.09
N GLU A 192 2.39 19.91 -5.10
CA GLU A 192 2.44 19.40 -6.48
C GLU A 192 3.87 19.19 -6.97
N GLU A 193 4.77 20.15 -6.71
CA GLU A 193 6.19 20.05 -7.09
C GLU A 193 6.88 18.84 -6.43
N GLN A 194 6.53 18.53 -5.18
CA GLN A 194 7.07 17.37 -4.46
C GLN A 194 6.53 16.07 -5.03
N LEU A 195 5.24 16.01 -5.40
CA LEU A 195 4.66 14.86 -6.08
C LEU A 195 5.30 14.62 -7.45
N GLU A 196 5.55 15.69 -8.22
CA GLU A 196 6.27 15.61 -9.49
C GLU A 196 7.71 15.09 -9.31
N ALA A 197 8.40 15.54 -8.26
CA ALA A 197 9.74 15.05 -7.95
C ALA A 197 9.77 13.57 -7.59
N LEU A 198 8.73 13.06 -6.90
CA LEU A 198 8.58 11.63 -6.62
C LEU A 198 8.37 10.82 -7.90
N VAL A 199 7.49 11.27 -8.78
CA VAL A 199 7.24 10.59 -10.08
C VAL A 199 8.50 10.63 -10.95
N ALA A 200 9.21 11.75 -11.00
CA ALA A 200 10.49 11.86 -11.73
C ALA A 200 11.58 10.93 -11.16
N ALA A 201 11.50 10.58 -9.86
CA ALA A 201 12.38 9.62 -9.21
C ALA A 201 11.89 8.16 -9.36
N GLU A 202 10.89 7.90 -10.22
CA GLU A 202 10.32 6.57 -10.46
C GLU A 202 9.61 5.98 -9.23
N VAL A 203 8.85 6.80 -8.51
CA VAL A 203 7.82 6.33 -7.58
C VAL A 203 6.58 5.96 -8.41
N ASP A 204 6.06 4.76 -8.23
CA ASP A 204 5.00 4.19 -9.06
C ASP A 204 3.60 4.62 -8.62
N ARG A 205 3.40 4.84 -7.30
CA ARG A 205 2.13 5.24 -6.71
C ARG A 205 2.30 6.27 -5.60
N LEU A 206 1.43 7.25 -5.60
CA LEU A 206 1.31 8.30 -4.59
C LEU A 206 0.03 8.03 -3.79
N SER A 207 0.18 7.56 -2.55
CA SER A 207 -0.93 7.24 -1.65
C SER A 207 -1.36 8.50 -0.91
N LEU A 208 -2.59 8.97 -1.15
CA LEU A 208 -3.12 10.21 -0.58
C LEU A 208 -4.46 9.97 0.10
N SER A 209 -4.59 10.36 1.36
CA SER A 209 -5.86 10.31 2.11
C SER A 209 -6.78 11.48 1.74
N HIS A 210 -6.22 12.60 1.28
CA HIS A 210 -6.98 13.77 0.82
C HIS A 210 -6.64 14.09 -0.64
N ARG A 211 -7.56 14.79 -1.32
CA ARG A 211 -7.28 15.32 -2.64
C ARG A 211 -6.17 16.36 -2.53
N PRO A 212 -5.12 16.31 -3.36
CA PRO A 212 -4.15 17.39 -3.42
C PRO A 212 -4.83 18.66 -3.97
N ASP A 213 -4.51 19.79 -3.34
CA ASP A 213 -5.01 21.13 -3.72
C ASP A 213 -4.60 21.56 -5.14
#